data_a0a70998fdaecec2a12231ef81e9e833
#
_entry.id   a0a70998fdaecec2a12231ef81e9e833
#
_cell.length_a   1.000
_cell.length_b   1.000
_cell.length_c   1.000
_cell.angle_alpha   90.00
_cell.angle_beta   90.00
_cell.angle_gamma   90.00
#
_symmetry.space_group_name_H-M   'P 1'
#
loop_
_entity.id
_entity.type
_entity.pdbx_description
1 polymer ?
#
loop_
_entity_poly.entity_id
_entity_poly.type
_entity_poly.pdbx_seq_one_letter_code
_entity_poly.pdbx_strand_id
1 'polypeptide(L)'
;MNIMKKALFIDRDGTLIKEPADEQIDAFEKLEFVPGVMRNLAFIRQKLDYEFVMVSNQDGLGTDAFLEDTFWPGHNLMMRTLEGEGVTFDDVLIDRSFPEENLPTRKPGTAMLGRYTSGGYDMEACWVIGDRETDAQLALNLGCRALILKEKDEDSFSDERIRYVDSWDRIAEILFAGERKARVRRTTKETDIEVRLDLDGSGRCDIRTGLGFFDHMLEQIGKHGGMDLYIRTEGDLQVDEHHTIEDTALALGECLLRALGDKRGIERYGYCLPM
;
A
#
# COMPACT_ATOMS: atom_id res chain seq x y z
N MET A 1 20.78 -4.40 6.60
CA MET A 1 20.10 -3.43 5.71
C MET A 1 19.09 -2.69 6.56
N ASN A 2 19.13 -1.35 6.62
CA ASN A 2 18.03 -0.60 7.22
C ASN A 2 16.81 -0.80 6.32
N ILE A 3 15.75 -1.38 6.88
CA ILE A 3 14.45 -1.47 6.18
C ILE A 3 13.93 -0.05 6.08
N MET A 4 13.75 0.46 4.86
CA MET A 4 13.13 1.76 4.63
C MET A 4 11.66 1.70 5.05
N LYS A 5 11.17 2.77 5.67
CA LYS A 5 9.78 2.89 6.09
C LYS A 5 8.87 3.15 4.89
N LYS A 6 7.58 2.88 5.06
CA LYS A 6 6.52 3.18 4.08
C LYS A 6 5.45 4.05 4.75
N ALA A 7 4.85 4.95 3.99
CA ALA A 7 3.80 5.83 4.46
C ALA A 7 2.57 5.81 3.54
N LEU A 8 1.39 5.98 4.14
CA LEU A 8 0.17 6.35 3.45
C LEU A 8 -0.12 7.83 3.75
N PHE A 9 -0.05 8.66 2.73
CA PHE A 9 -0.45 10.06 2.79
C PHE A 9 -1.94 10.12 2.45
N ILE A 10 -2.77 10.39 3.45
CA ILE A 10 -4.22 10.24 3.36
C ILE A 10 -4.86 11.62 3.45
N ASP A 11 -5.64 12.00 2.45
CA ASP A 11 -6.46 13.18 2.51
C ASP A 11 -7.63 13.02 3.49
N ARG A 12 -8.20 14.15 3.92
CA ARG A 12 -9.27 14.20 4.91
C ARG A 12 -10.65 14.27 4.26
N ASP A 13 -10.93 15.36 3.56
CA ASP A 13 -12.25 15.67 3.01
C ASP A 13 -12.46 14.93 1.68
N GLY A 14 -13.63 14.36 1.47
CA GLY A 14 -13.89 13.46 0.33
C GLY A 14 -13.26 12.06 0.46
N THR A 15 -12.30 11.88 1.37
CA THR A 15 -11.51 10.65 1.53
C THR A 15 -11.81 9.91 2.82
N LEU A 16 -11.63 10.52 3.99
CA LEU A 16 -11.97 9.96 5.30
C LEU A 16 -13.43 10.27 5.67
N ILE A 17 -13.81 11.51 5.45
CA ILE A 17 -15.15 12.04 5.69
C ILE A 17 -15.69 12.63 4.39
N LYS A 18 -17.03 12.58 4.25
CA LYS A 18 -17.70 13.15 3.09
C LYS A 18 -17.52 14.65 3.08
N GLU A 19 -17.29 15.20 1.91
CA GLU A 19 -17.23 16.64 1.72
C GLU A 19 -18.63 17.21 1.49
N PRO A 20 -19.08 18.21 2.26
CA PRO A 20 -20.35 18.89 2.02
C PRO A 20 -20.23 19.85 0.83
N ALA A 21 -21.39 20.31 0.31
CA ALA A 21 -21.44 21.16 -0.87
C ALA A 21 -20.75 22.54 -0.71
N ASP A 22 -20.55 23.00 0.53
CA ASP A 22 -19.82 24.22 0.88
C ASP A 22 -18.37 24.00 1.26
N GLU A 23 -17.88 22.76 1.07
CA GLU A 23 -16.49 22.33 1.27
C GLU A 23 -15.94 22.56 2.70
N GLN A 24 -16.80 22.82 3.70
CA GLN A 24 -16.40 23.08 5.07
C GLN A 24 -17.13 22.19 6.08
N ILE A 25 -16.38 21.46 6.89
CA ILE A 25 -16.88 20.70 8.03
C ILE A 25 -16.79 21.59 9.27
N ASP A 26 -17.73 22.49 9.42
CA ASP A 26 -17.82 23.51 10.48
C ASP A 26 -18.86 23.19 11.55
N ALA A 27 -19.57 22.09 11.42
CA ALA A 27 -20.57 21.61 12.38
C ALA A 27 -20.55 20.08 12.47
N PHE A 28 -20.97 19.53 13.63
CA PHE A 28 -21.02 18.07 13.83
C PHE A 28 -21.98 17.36 12.88
N GLU A 29 -23.05 18.02 12.48
CA GLU A 29 -24.07 17.49 11.57
C GLU A 29 -23.52 17.24 10.16
N LYS A 30 -22.43 17.92 9.80
CA LYS A 30 -21.74 17.73 8.52
C LYS A 30 -20.68 16.60 8.57
N LEU A 31 -20.33 16.12 9.78
CA LEU A 31 -19.34 15.07 9.94
C LEU A 31 -19.94 13.71 9.61
N GLU A 32 -19.68 13.23 8.42
CA GLU A 32 -20.10 11.91 7.96
C GLU A 32 -18.91 11.14 7.38
N PHE A 33 -18.63 9.95 7.89
CA PHE A 33 -17.54 9.13 7.38
C PHE A 33 -17.86 8.54 6.00
N VAL A 34 -16.82 8.48 5.14
CA VAL A 34 -16.94 7.77 3.87
C VAL A 34 -17.21 6.27 4.14
N PRO A 35 -18.14 5.63 3.39
CA PRO A 35 -18.47 4.24 3.61
C PRO A 35 -17.23 3.32 3.56
N GLY A 36 -17.11 2.46 4.55
CA GLY A 36 -16.02 1.47 4.61
C GLY A 36 -14.68 1.99 5.16
N VAL A 37 -14.50 3.30 5.34
CA VAL A 37 -13.22 3.89 5.77
C VAL A 37 -12.72 3.31 7.09
N MET A 38 -13.54 3.26 8.13
CA MET A 38 -13.12 2.80 9.47
C MET A 38 -12.61 1.35 9.46
N ARG A 39 -13.42 0.42 8.91
CA ARG A 39 -13.03 -0.99 8.88
C ARG A 39 -11.77 -1.24 8.06
N ASN A 40 -11.64 -0.53 6.92
CA ASN A 40 -10.50 -0.74 6.01
C ASN A 40 -9.22 -0.10 6.55
N LEU A 41 -9.29 1.10 7.15
CA LEU A 41 -8.13 1.69 7.82
C LEU A 41 -7.68 0.86 9.03
N ALA A 42 -8.62 0.36 9.84
CA ALA A 42 -8.29 -0.54 10.95
C ALA A 42 -7.63 -1.84 10.44
N PHE A 43 -8.15 -2.41 9.33
CA PHE A 43 -7.55 -3.58 8.69
C PHE A 43 -6.13 -3.27 8.18
N ILE A 44 -5.94 -2.17 7.44
CA ILE A 44 -4.63 -1.76 6.92
C ILE A 44 -3.66 -1.51 8.08
N ARG A 45 -4.07 -0.79 9.12
CA ARG A 45 -3.22 -0.51 10.30
C ARG A 45 -2.78 -1.76 11.03
N GLN A 46 -3.65 -2.78 11.09
CA GLN A 46 -3.36 -4.05 11.75
C GLN A 46 -2.46 -4.97 10.92
N LYS A 47 -2.62 -4.97 9.60
CA LYS A 47 -2.04 -5.99 8.70
C LYS A 47 -0.82 -5.52 7.92
N LEU A 48 -0.70 -4.22 7.66
CA LEU A 48 0.36 -3.66 6.84
C LEU A 48 1.22 -2.68 7.65
N ASP A 49 2.50 -2.58 7.28
CA ASP A 49 3.49 -1.76 7.99
C ASP A 49 3.64 -0.40 7.29
N TYR A 50 2.61 0.46 7.45
CA TYR A 50 2.62 1.83 6.97
C TYR A 50 2.54 2.82 8.13
N GLU A 51 3.29 3.92 8.06
CA GLU A 51 2.96 5.13 8.82
C GLU A 51 1.78 5.83 8.16
N PHE A 52 0.78 6.25 8.96
CA PHE A 52 -0.39 6.98 8.49
C PHE A 52 -0.17 8.48 8.68
N VAL A 53 -0.21 9.22 7.60
CA VAL A 53 0.01 10.67 7.57
C VAL A 53 -1.20 11.34 6.95
N MET A 54 -1.93 12.13 7.73
CA MET A 54 -3.00 12.95 7.19
C MET A 54 -2.41 14.16 6.49
N VAL A 55 -2.85 14.45 5.26
CA VAL A 55 -2.42 15.63 4.49
C VAL A 55 -3.63 16.34 3.92
N SER A 56 -4.00 17.48 4.50
CA SER A 56 -5.25 18.18 4.15
C SER A 56 -5.00 19.64 3.83
N ASN A 57 -5.69 20.15 2.81
CA ASN A 57 -5.83 21.58 2.55
C ASN A 57 -7.13 22.06 3.22
N GLN A 58 -7.05 23.09 4.06
CA GLN A 58 -8.19 23.69 4.75
C GLN A 58 -8.19 25.19 4.46
N ASP A 59 -8.90 25.56 3.40
CA ASP A 59 -8.87 26.89 2.83
C ASP A 59 -9.31 27.97 3.85
N GLY A 60 -8.40 28.87 4.16
CA GLY A 60 -8.65 29.99 5.06
C GLY A 60 -8.88 29.61 6.53
N LEU A 61 -8.52 28.41 6.97
CA LEU A 61 -8.64 27.99 8.37
C LEU A 61 -7.86 28.95 9.29
N GLY A 62 -8.56 29.51 10.26
CA GLY A 62 -8.05 30.53 11.19
C GLY A 62 -8.32 31.98 10.75
N THR A 63 -9.03 32.16 9.63
CA THR A 63 -9.55 33.48 9.19
C THR A 63 -11.07 33.56 9.39
N ASP A 64 -11.65 34.74 9.06
CA ASP A 64 -13.10 34.92 9.08
C ASP A 64 -13.85 34.03 8.10
N ALA A 65 -13.14 33.44 7.10
CA ALA A 65 -13.72 32.52 6.13
C ALA A 65 -13.94 31.11 6.72
N PHE A 66 -13.07 30.68 7.64
CA PHE A 66 -13.19 29.39 8.31
C PHE A 66 -12.59 29.46 9.72
N LEU A 67 -13.47 29.56 10.72
CA LEU A 67 -13.05 29.77 12.11
C LEU A 67 -12.48 28.48 12.72
N GLU A 68 -11.40 28.61 13.48
CA GLU A 68 -10.80 27.48 14.22
C GLU A 68 -11.79 26.84 15.20
N ASP A 69 -12.61 27.66 15.88
CA ASP A 69 -13.58 27.17 16.86
C ASP A 69 -14.68 26.29 16.25
N THR A 70 -14.91 26.36 14.94
CA THR A 70 -15.85 25.49 14.21
C THR A 70 -15.18 24.26 13.63
N PHE A 71 -13.92 24.37 13.21
CA PHE A 71 -13.15 23.27 12.62
C PHE A 71 -12.72 22.22 13.66
N TRP A 72 -12.02 22.65 14.73
CA TRP A 72 -11.36 21.74 15.66
C TRP A 72 -12.30 20.77 16.39
N PRO A 73 -13.53 21.16 16.82
CA PRO A 73 -14.44 20.22 17.45
C PRO A 73 -14.79 19.02 16.55
N GLY A 74 -15.11 19.26 15.27
CA GLY A 74 -15.40 18.22 14.28
C GLY A 74 -14.17 17.35 13.97
N HIS A 75 -13.02 17.99 13.74
CA HIS A 75 -11.75 17.31 13.50
C HIS A 75 -11.36 16.41 14.68
N ASN A 76 -11.41 16.90 15.89
CA ASN A 76 -11.06 16.14 17.08
C ASN A 76 -12.04 14.99 17.36
N LEU A 77 -13.33 15.15 17.02
CA LEU A 77 -14.30 14.07 17.11
C LEU A 77 -13.97 12.96 16.10
N MET A 78 -13.67 13.33 14.85
CA MET A 78 -13.23 12.38 13.80
C MET A 78 -11.99 11.60 14.28
N MET A 79 -10.96 12.29 14.75
CA MET A 79 -9.70 11.66 15.18
C MET A 79 -9.92 10.69 16.36
N ARG A 80 -10.68 11.10 17.38
CA ARG A 80 -11.02 10.23 18.52
C ARG A 80 -11.86 9.02 18.12
N THR A 81 -12.76 9.19 17.14
CA THR A 81 -13.57 8.08 16.62
C THR A 81 -12.70 7.06 15.91
N LEU A 82 -11.77 7.52 15.06
CA LEU A 82 -10.80 6.65 14.38
C LEU A 82 -9.88 5.95 15.38
N GLU A 83 -9.38 6.66 16.40
CA GLU A 83 -8.55 6.09 17.46
C GLU A 83 -9.30 5.00 18.25
N GLY A 84 -10.59 5.21 18.53
CA GLY A 84 -11.47 4.20 19.16
C GLY A 84 -11.60 2.90 18.36
N GLU A 85 -11.46 2.97 17.04
CA GLU A 85 -11.43 1.83 16.12
C GLU A 85 -9.99 1.28 15.87
N GLY A 86 -9.00 1.76 16.63
CA GLY A 86 -7.60 1.34 16.52
C GLY A 86 -6.82 1.99 15.36
N VAL A 87 -7.36 3.06 14.79
CA VAL A 87 -6.71 3.82 13.71
C VAL A 87 -6.07 5.07 14.29
N THR A 88 -4.74 5.07 14.37
CA THR A 88 -3.95 6.24 14.80
C THR A 88 -3.15 6.79 13.63
N PHE A 89 -3.10 8.11 13.52
CA PHE A 89 -2.21 8.80 12.59
C PHE A 89 -0.89 9.11 13.26
N ASP A 90 0.21 8.86 12.55
CA ASP A 90 1.58 9.12 13.02
C ASP A 90 1.93 10.60 12.83
N ASP A 91 1.26 11.29 11.88
CA ASP A 91 1.38 12.73 11.65
C ASP A 91 0.08 13.32 11.06
N VAL A 92 -0.18 14.60 11.31
CA VAL A 92 -1.35 15.35 10.79
C VAL A 92 -0.86 16.69 10.28
N LEU A 93 -0.88 16.86 8.96
CA LEU A 93 -0.39 18.02 8.25
C LEU A 93 -1.54 18.76 7.59
N ILE A 94 -1.76 20.00 8.00
CA ILE A 94 -2.88 20.84 7.53
C ILE A 94 -2.30 22.12 6.94
N ASP A 95 -2.49 22.31 5.63
CA ASP A 95 -2.28 23.60 4.98
C ASP A 95 -3.53 24.47 5.13
N ARG A 96 -3.35 25.73 5.46
CA ARG A 96 -4.42 26.68 5.76
C ARG A 96 -4.57 27.79 4.72
N SER A 97 -3.71 27.76 3.70
CA SER A 97 -3.66 28.81 2.68
C SER A 97 -4.82 28.70 1.69
N PHE A 98 -5.16 29.84 1.11
CA PHE A 98 -6.05 29.88 -0.03
C PHE A 98 -5.32 29.44 -1.32
N PRO A 99 -6.06 28.93 -2.34
CA PRO A 99 -5.46 28.51 -3.62
C PRO A 99 -4.63 29.61 -4.29
N GLU A 100 -5.06 30.85 -4.21
CA GLU A 100 -4.43 32.02 -4.85
C GLU A 100 -3.05 32.35 -4.28
N GLU A 101 -2.79 31.94 -3.02
CA GLU A 101 -1.48 32.14 -2.38
C GLU A 101 -0.39 31.24 -2.98
N ASN A 102 -0.79 30.14 -3.61
CA ASN A 102 0.09 29.18 -4.30
C ASN A 102 1.32 28.75 -3.47
N LEU A 103 1.09 28.49 -2.18
CA LEU A 103 2.16 28.13 -1.25
C LEU A 103 2.67 26.70 -1.54
N PRO A 104 3.97 26.43 -1.37
CA PRO A 104 4.56 25.11 -1.60
C PRO A 104 4.13 24.08 -0.56
N THR A 105 3.48 24.48 0.52
CA THR A 105 2.91 23.60 1.55
C THR A 105 1.54 23.05 1.16
N ARG A 106 0.79 23.81 0.32
CA ARG A 106 -0.52 23.41 -0.17
C ARG A 106 -0.40 22.31 -1.21
N LYS A 107 -1.21 21.22 -1.10
CA LYS A 107 -1.30 20.19 -2.15
C LYS A 107 -1.67 20.82 -3.49
N PRO A 108 -0.98 20.47 -4.59
CA PRO A 108 -0.03 19.37 -4.77
C PRO A 108 1.43 19.69 -4.40
N GLY A 109 1.72 20.80 -3.69
CA GLY A 109 3.04 21.11 -3.15
C GLY A 109 3.46 20.09 -2.08
N THR A 110 4.78 19.88 -1.95
CA THR A 110 5.35 18.83 -1.10
C THR A 110 6.07 19.34 0.13
N ALA A 111 6.07 20.67 0.37
CA ALA A 111 6.91 21.26 1.42
C ALA A 111 6.56 20.81 2.85
N MET A 112 5.28 20.49 3.13
CA MET A 112 4.89 19.87 4.41
C MET A 112 5.47 18.46 4.61
N LEU A 113 5.82 17.78 3.52
CA LEU A 113 6.27 16.38 3.51
C LEU A 113 7.79 16.23 3.47
N GLY A 114 8.55 17.31 3.70
CA GLY A 114 10.02 17.30 3.66
C GLY A 114 10.68 16.24 4.55
N ARG A 115 10.08 15.91 5.70
CA ARG A 115 10.53 14.83 6.59
C ARG A 115 10.53 13.47 5.89
N TYR A 116 9.56 13.21 5.03
CA TYR A 116 9.38 11.94 4.35
C TYR A 116 10.26 11.82 3.11
N THR A 117 10.54 12.95 2.44
CA THR A 117 11.38 13.00 1.23
C THR A 117 12.87 13.13 1.52
N SER A 118 13.26 13.47 2.75
CA SER A 118 14.68 13.64 3.15
C SER A 118 15.46 12.34 3.36
N GLY A 119 14.84 11.19 3.15
CA GLY A 119 15.43 9.85 3.30
C GLY A 119 14.81 9.07 4.46
N GLY A 120 14.97 7.74 4.43
CA GLY A 120 14.39 6.83 5.41
C GLY A 120 13.07 6.21 5.00
N TYR A 121 12.43 6.71 3.94
CA TYR A 121 11.21 6.16 3.35
C TYR A 121 11.46 5.67 1.92
N ASP A 122 10.83 4.55 1.57
CA ASP A 122 10.75 4.04 0.21
C ASP A 122 9.56 4.70 -0.50
N MET A 123 9.84 5.80 -1.22
CA MET A 123 8.77 6.59 -1.85
C MET A 123 8.03 5.81 -2.94
N GLU A 124 8.67 4.85 -3.62
CA GLU A 124 8.01 3.99 -4.61
C GLU A 124 7.02 3.01 -3.96
N ALA A 125 7.22 2.68 -2.69
CA ALA A 125 6.32 1.86 -1.89
C ALA A 125 5.31 2.68 -1.07
N CYS A 126 5.44 4.01 -1.03
CA CYS A 126 4.46 4.91 -0.42
C CYS A 126 3.27 5.16 -1.35
N TRP A 127 2.12 5.53 -0.74
CA TRP A 127 0.91 5.85 -1.47
C TRP A 127 0.29 7.15 -0.98
N VAL A 128 -0.31 7.88 -1.92
CA VAL A 128 -1.26 8.96 -1.61
C VAL A 128 -2.67 8.40 -1.81
N ILE A 129 -3.55 8.65 -0.86
CA ILE A 129 -4.98 8.30 -0.93
C ILE A 129 -5.76 9.59 -0.83
N GLY A 130 -6.54 9.91 -1.83
CA GLY A 130 -7.34 11.13 -1.92
C GLY A 130 -8.53 10.96 -2.85
N ASP A 131 -9.27 12.03 -3.10
CA ASP A 131 -10.43 12.03 -3.99
C ASP A 131 -10.30 13.04 -5.15
N ARG A 132 -9.23 13.86 -5.14
CA ARG A 132 -9.02 14.94 -6.12
C ARG A 132 -7.77 14.73 -6.97
N GLU A 133 -7.73 15.37 -8.14
CA GLU A 133 -6.55 15.36 -9.01
C GLU A 133 -5.32 16.03 -8.35
N THR A 134 -5.53 16.93 -7.37
CA THR A 134 -4.43 17.50 -6.57
C THR A 134 -3.72 16.45 -5.73
N ASP A 135 -4.39 15.39 -5.29
CA ASP A 135 -3.79 14.26 -4.56
C ASP A 135 -3.01 13.36 -5.52
N ALA A 136 -3.57 13.12 -6.71
CA ALA A 136 -2.86 12.41 -7.77
C ALA A 136 -1.56 13.14 -8.16
N GLN A 137 -1.63 14.47 -8.34
CA GLN A 137 -0.44 15.27 -8.65
C GLN A 137 0.55 15.30 -7.48
N LEU A 138 0.07 15.33 -6.23
CA LEU A 138 0.94 15.22 -5.04
C LEU A 138 1.74 13.92 -5.06
N ALA A 139 1.10 12.79 -5.40
CA ALA A 139 1.79 11.51 -5.51
C ALA A 139 2.90 11.54 -6.57
N LEU A 140 2.62 12.12 -7.74
CA LEU A 140 3.62 12.28 -8.80
C LEU A 140 4.80 13.14 -8.35
N ASN A 141 4.53 14.25 -7.66
CA ASN A 141 5.54 15.17 -7.15
C ASN A 141 6.42 14.53 -6.06
N LEU A 142 5.86 13.59 -5.28
CA LEU A 142 6.58 12.84 -4.25
C LEU A 142 7.34 11.62 -4.80
N GLY A 143 7.04 11.18 -6.04
CA GLY A 143 7.53 9.90 -6.57
C GLY A 143 6.79 8.67 -6.01
N CYS A 144 5.58 8.87 -5.47
CA CYS A 144 4.72 7.84 -4.92
C CYS A 144 3.72 7.29 -5.95
N ARG A 145 2.93 6.31 -5.51
CA ARG A 145 1.71 5.85 -6.17
C ARG A 145 0.49 6.56 -5.59
N ALA A 146 -0.64 6.55 -6.30
CA ALA A 146 -1.89 7.09 -5.80
C ALA A 146 -3.07 6.14 -5.96
N LEU A 147 -4.00 6.21 -4.99
CA LEU A 147 -5.34 5.62 -5.06
C LEU A 147 -6.35 6.76 -4.90
N ILE A 148 -7.10 7.05 -5.95
CA ILE A 148 -8.02 8.18 -6.01
C ILE A 148 -9.46 7.67 -5.96
N LEU A 149 -10.19 8.06 -4.92
CA LEU A 149 -11.59 7.71 -4.65
C LEU A 149 -12.54 8.51 -5.55
N LYS A 150 -12.49 8.22 -6.83
CA LYS A 150 -13.34 8.89 -7.81
C LYS A 150 -13.42 8.03 -9.08
N GLU A 151 -14.50 8.16 -9.84
CA GLU A 151 -14.58 7.60 -11.18
C GLU A 151 -13.62 8.34 -12.12
N LYS A 152 -13.00 7.60 -13.02
CA LYS A 152 -12.10 8.18 -14.01
C LYS A 152 -12.88 9.02 -15.03
N ASP A 153 -12.43 10.24 -15.26
CA ASP A 153 -13.02 11.19 -16.20
C ASP A 153 -11.98 11.74 -17.20
N GLU A 154 -12.35 12.76 -17.99
CA GLU A 154 -11.46 13.35 -19.03
C GLU A 154 -10.26 14.07 -18.41
N ASP A 155 -10.38 14.59 -17.19
CA ASP A 155 -9.32 15.32 -16.49
C ASP A 155 -8.37 14.39 -15.71
N SER A 156 -8.68 13.09 -15.68
CA SER A 156 -7.93 12.10 -14.93
C SER A 156 -6.55 11.81 -15.51
N PHE A 157 -5.55 11.71 -14.66
CA PHE A 157 -4.18 11.39 -15.07
C PHE A 157 -4.07 10.02 -15.74
N SER A 158 -3.28 9.96 -16.80
CA SER A 158 -2.93 8.73 -17.51
C SER A 158 -1.50 8.29 -17.15
N ASP A 159 -1.25 8.02 -15.86
CA ASP A 159 0.03 7.51 -15.33
C ASP A 159 -0.22 6.16 -14.63
N GLU A 160 0.65 5.18 -14.83
CA GLU A 160 0.50 3.82 -14.27
C GLU A 160 0.56 3.78 -12.74
N ARG A 161 1.15 4.81 -12.11
CA ARG A 161 1.23 4.97 -10.66
C ARG A 161 -0.09 5.42 -10.05
N ILE A 162 -1.03 5.94 -10.85
CA ILE A 162 -2.33 6.46 -10.38
C ILE A 162 -3.42 5.47 -10.73
N ARG A 163 -4.21 5.09 -9.73
CA ARG A 163 -5.37 4.22 -9.87
C ARG A 163 -6.60 4.88 -9.30
N TYR A 164 -7.64 4.97 -10.12
CA TYR A 164 -8.95 5.43 -9.71
C TYR A 164 -9.74 4.24 -9.16
N VAL A 165 -10.39 4.41 -8.03
CA VAL A 165 -11.09 3.37 -7.29
C VAL A 165 -12.43 3.89 -6.78
N ASP A 166 -13.40 3.00 -6.59
CA ASP A 166 -14.77 3.32 -6.20
C ASP A 166 -15.03 3.21 -4.68
N SER A 167 -14.10 2.62 -3.94
CA SER A 167 -14.34 2.27 -2.55
C SER A 167 -13.07 2.06 -1.72
N TRP A 168 -13.20 2.22 -0.41
CA TRP A 168 -12.17 1.85 0.55
C TRP A 168 -11.88 0.34 0.58
N ASP A 169 -12.85 -0.51 0.23
CA ASP A 169 -12.62 -1.94 0.08
C ASP A 169 -11.60 -2.21 -1.02
N ARG A 170 -11.74 -1.52 -2.15
CA ARG A 170 -10.80 -1.65 -3.26
C ARG A 170 -9.41 -1.08 -2.93
N ILE A 171 -9.34 0.00 -2.14
CA ILE A 171 -8.06 0.52 -1.61
C ILE A 171 -7.36 -0.56 -0.78
N ALA A 172 -8.05 -1.14 0.20
CA ALA A 172 -7.48 -2.15 1.07
C ALA A 172 -7.00 -3.39 0.29
N GLU A 173 -7.79 -3.87 -0.68
CA GLU A 173 -7.41 -4.98 -1.56
C GLU A 173 -6.11 -4.69 -2.32
N ILE A 174 -5.99 -3.50 -2.94
CA ILE A 174 -4.81 -3.13 -3.73
C ILE A 174 -3.56 -3.03 -2.84
N LEU A 175 -3.68 -2.37 -1.69
CA LEU A 175 -2.57 -2.23 -0.75
C LEU A 175 -2.11 -3.58 -0.22
N PHE A 176 -3.05 -4.45 0.11
CA PHE A 176 -2.75 -5.78 0.62
C PHE A 176 -2.10 -6.68 -0.43
N ALA A 177 -2.66 -6.75 -1.64
CA ALA A 177 -2.15 -7.58 -2.74
C ALA A 177 -0.75 -7.13 -3.23
N GLY A 178 -0.42 -5.83 -3.12
CA GLY A 178 0.88 -5.29 -3.55
C GLY A 178 2.06 -5.71 -2.69
N GLU A 179 1.81 -6.10 -1.43
CA GLU A 179 2.84 -6.32 -0.41
C GLU A 179 3.34 -7.77 -0.32
N ARG A 180 2.64 -8.72 -0.93
CA ARG A 180 2.94 -10.16 -0.78
C ARG A 180 3.63 -10.76 -1.99
N LYS A 181 4.57 -9.98 -2.57
CA LYS A 181 5.39 -10.39 -3.72
C LYS A 181 6.86 -10.34 -3.38
N ALA A 182 7.62 -11.26 -3.94
CA ALA A 182 9.07 -11.26 -3.79
C ALA A 182 9.77 -11.81 -5.02
N ARG A 183 11.04 -11.40 -5.17
CA ARG A 183 11.97 -11.96 -6.13
C ARG A 183 13.29 -12.26 -5.42
N VAL A 184 13.83 -13.44 -5.65
CA VAL A 184 15.13 -13.87 -5.16
C VAL A 184 15.97 -14.37 -6.34
N ARG A 185 17.22 -13.96 -6.41
CA ARG A 185 18.24 -14.62 -7.24
C ARG A 185 19.35 -15.13 -6.34
N ARG A 186 19.67 -16.41 -6.48
CA ARG A 186 20.72 -17.08 -5.75
C ARG A 186 21.68 -17.72 -6.75
N THR A 187 22.95 -17.38 -6.65
CA THR A 187 24.00 -17.94 -7.51
C THR A 187 25.09 -18.52 -6.62
N THR A 188 25.44 -19.78 -6.87
CA THR A 188 26.57 -20.49 -6.26
C THR A 188 27.59 -20.86 -7.34
N LYS A 189 28.50 -21.75 -7.06
CA LYS A 189 29.39 -22.32 -8.11
C LYS A 189 28.68 -23.42 -8.92
N GLU A 190 27.69 -24.02 -8.31
CA GLU A 190 26.97 -25.20 -8.80
C GLU A 190 25.63 -24.83 -9.43
N THR A 191 25.01 -23.70 -9.02
CA THR A 191 23.64 -23.32 -9.43
C THR A 191 23.50 -21.83 -9.69
N ASP A 192 22.61 -21.45 -10.64
CA ASP A 192 22.05 -20.10 -10.79
C ASP A 192 20.52 -20.18 -10.80
N ILE A 193 19.88 -19.53 -9.84
CA ILE A 193 18.47 -19.71 -9.55
C ILE A 193 17.78 -18.35 -9.47
N GLU A 194 16.64 -18.22 -10.15
CA GLU A 194 15.72 -17.12 -10.01
C GLU A 194 14.35 -17.62 -9.58
N VAL A 195 13.83 -17.07 -8.48
CA VAL A 195 12.46 -17.31 -7.99
C VAL A 195 11.72 -15.99 -7.96
N ARG A 196 10.50 -15.95 -8.49
CA ARG A 196 9.53 -14.87 -8.31
C ARG A 196 8.23 -15.48 -7.79
N LEU A 197 7.65 -14.84 -6.79
CA LEU A 197 6.46 -15.31 -6.09
C LEU A 197 5.48 -14.15 -5.88
N ASP A 198 4.21 -14.42 -6.15
CA ASP A 198 3.07 -13.61 -5.76
C ASP A 198 2.12 -14.48 -4.94
N LEU A 199 2.02 -14.22 -3.63
CA LEU A 199 1.17 -15.00 -2.73
C LEU A 199 -0.32 -14.77 -2.97
N ASP A 200 -0.70 -13.63 -3.59
CA ASP A 200 -2.06 -13.26 -3.95
C ASP A 200 -2.32 -13.46 -5.46
N GLY A 201 -1.62 -14.42 -6.06
CA GLY A 201 -1.72 -14.77 -7.45
C GLY A 201 -3.00 -15.54 -7.81
N SER A 202 -2.95 -16.21 -8.94
CA SER A 202 -4.07 -17.01 -9.50
C SER A 202 -3.72 -18.47 -9.73
N GLY A 203 -2.57 -18.94 -9.22
CA GLY A 203 -2.07 -20.29 -9.42
C GLY A 203 -1.30 -20.48 -10.73
N ARG A 204 -0.83 -19.39 -11.37
CA ARG A 204 0.00 -19.47 -12.57
C ARG A 204 1.41 -19.89 -12.20
N CYS A 205 1.89 -20.97 -12.84
CA CYS A 205 3.22 -21.50 -12.62
C CYS A 205 4.00 -21.54 -13.93
N ASP A 206 5.28 -21.10 -13.88
CA ASP A 206 6.25 -21.26 -14.94
C ASP A 206 7.58 -21.72 -14.31
N ILE A 207 7.79 -23.03 -14.26
CA ILE A 207 8.85 -23.66 -13.48
C ILE A 207 9.74 -24.51 -14.40
N ARG A 208 11.04 -24.32 -14.30
CA ARG A 208 12.05 -25.09 -15.04
C ARG A 208 13.30 -25.24 -14.20
N THR A 209 13.48 -26.42 -13.61
CA THR A 209 14.69 -26.79 -12.87
C THR A 209 15.55 -27.81 -13.64
N GLY A 210 15.01 -28.35 -14.74
CA GLY A 210 15.63 -29.44 -15.46
C GLY A 210 15.28 -30.83 -14.90
N LEU A 211 14.52 -30.92 -13.81
CA LEU A 211 14.07 -32.15 -13.16
C LEU A 211 12.55 -32.22 -13.21
N GLY A 212 11.99 -32.98 -14.18
CA GLY A 212 10.56 -32.98 -14.49
C GLY A 212 9.65 -33.33 -13.32
N PHE A 213 10.04 -34.27 -12.45
CA PHE A 213 9.25 -34.58 -11.23
C PHE A 213 9.29 -33.44 -10.21
N PHE A 214 10.45 -32.82 -10.03
CA PHE A 214 10.59 -31.69 -9.12
C PHE A 214 9.80 -30.47 -9.61
N ASP A 215 9.85 -30.17 -10.91
CA ASP A 215 9.03 -29.13 -11.54
C ASP A 215 7.54 -29.36 -11.24
N HIS A 216 7.06 -30.59 -11.42
CA HIS A 216 5.68 -30.98 -11.12
C HIS A 216 5.33 -30.73 -9.64
N MET A 217 6.19 -31.13 -8.70
CA MET A 217 5.94 -30.94 -7.27
C MET A 217 5.88 -29.44 -6.89
N LEU A 218 6.77 -28.62 -7.46
CA LEU A 218 6.75 -27.17 -7.26
C LEU A 218 5.49 -26.52 -7.86
N GLU A 219 5.03 -27.00 -9.02
CA GLU A 219 3.75 -26.55 -9.59
C GLU A 219 2.55 -26.84 -8.68
N GLN A 220 2.55 -27.96 -7.95
CA GLN A 220 1.46 -28.25 -7.00
C GLN A 220 1.41 -27.22 -5.88
N ILE A 221 2.57 -26.74 -5.40
CA ILE A 221 2.63 -25.68 -4.39
C ILE A 221 1.97 -24.40 -4.91
N GLY A 222 2.33 -23.96 -6.12
CA GLY A 222 1.76 -22.75 -6.72
C GLY A 222 0.25 -22.88 -7.01
N LYS A 223 -0.13 -23.97 -7.72
CA LYS A 223 -1.53 -24.20 -8.14
C LYS A 223 -2.49 -24.37 -6.95
N HIS A 224 -2.16 -25.24 -6.00
CA HIS A 224 -3.03 -25.52 -4.85
C HIS A 224 -2.97 -24.41 -3.79
N GLY A 225 -1.84 -23.68 -3.71
CA GLY A 225 -1.71 -22.50 -2.87
C GLY A 225 -2.34 -21.24 -3.45
N GLY A 226 -2.82 -21.28 -4.73
CA GLY A 226 -3.34 -20.08 -5.41
C GLY A 226 -2.30 -19.02 -5.69
N MET A 227 -1.00 -19.35 -5.62
CA MET A 227 0.12 -18.43 -5.78
C MET A 227 0.63 -18.43 -7.22
N ASP A 228 1.02 -17.27 -7.75
CA ASP A 228 1.79 -17.22 -8.99
C ASP A 228 3.26 -17.48 -8.67
N LEU A 229 3.84 -18.52 -9.33
CA LEU A 229 5.18 -19.00 -9.04
C LEU A 229 6.01 -19.14 -10.33
N TYR A 230 7.12 -18.41 -10.38
CA TYR A 230 8.12 -18.52 -11.43
C TYR A 230 9.42 -19.02 -10.84
N ILE A 231 10.00 -20.10 -11.41
CA ILE A 231 11.31 -20.66 -11.01
C ILE A 231 12.12 -20.98 -12.26
N ARG A 232 13.34 -20.51 -12.29
CA ARG A 232 14.38 -20.93 -13.24
C ARG A 232 15.59 -21.35 -12.47
N THR A 233 16.07 -22.56 -12.72
CA THR A 233 17.27 -23.10 -12.12
C THR A 233 18.18 -23.68 -13.22
N GLU A 234 19.40 -23.21 -13.27
CA GLU A 234 20.50 -23.81 -14.01
C GLU A 234 21.44 -24.44 -12.99
N GLY A 235 21.52 -25.76 -12.95
CA GLY A 235 22.33 -26.51 -12.00
C GLY A 235 23.27 -27.50 -12.69
N ASP A 236 24.20 -28.05 -11.95
CA ASP A 236 25.23 -29.00 -12.39
C ASP A 236 24.70 -30.47 -12.50
N LEU A 237 23.55 -30.64 -13.15
CA LEU A 237 22.84 -31.95 -13.29
C LEU A 237 23.71 -33.09 -13.86
N GLN A 238 24.85 -32.76 -14.49
CA GLN A 238 25.84 -33.76 -14.93
C GLN A 238 26.60 -34.39 -13.75
N VAL A 239 26.59 -33.74 -12.55
CA VAL A 239 27.17 -34.28 -11.32
C VAL A 239 26.13 -35.10 -10.58
N ASP A 240 25.09 -34.45 -10.09
CA ASP A 240 23.85 -35.04 -9.57
C ASP A 240 22.75 -33.99 -9.46
N GLU A 241 21.58 -34.38 -8.96
CA GLU A 241 20.43 -33.49 -8.77
C GLU A 241 20.40 -32.74 -7.42
N HIS A 242 21.29 -33.12 -6.50
CA HIS A 242 21.26 -32.65 -5.11
C HIS A 242 21.34 -31.12 -4.98
N HIS A 243 22.37 -30.51 -5.58
CA HIS A 243 22.57 -29.05 -5.53
C HIS A 243 21.39 -28.30 -6.15
N THR A 244 20.86 -28.80 -7.26
CA THR A 244 19.69 -28.21 -7.95
C THR A 244 18.48 -28.19 -7.04
N ILE A 245 18.17 -29.30 -6.36
CA ILE A 245 17.00 -29.42 -5.48
C ILE A 245 17.19 -28.57 -4.22
N GLU A 246 18.31 -28.69 -3.53
CA GLU A 246 18.58 -28.01 -2.27
C GLU A 246 18.58 -26.49 -2.45
N ASP A 247 19.37 -25.98 -3.39
CA ASP A 247 19.49 -24.56 -3.62
C ASP A 247 18.19 -23.91 -4.14
N THR A 248 17.40 -24.63 -4.95
CA THR A 248 16.07 -24.17 -5.37
C THR A 248 15.13 -24.08 -4.18
N ALA A 249 15.14 -25.07 -3.28
CA ALA A 249 14.33 -25.04 -2.07
C ALA A 249 14.72 -23.89 -1.13
N LEU A 250 16.03 -23.62 -0.97
CA LEU A 250 16.52 -22.47 -0.20
C LEU A 250 16.10 -21.14 -0.82
N ALA A 251 16.21 -20.98 -2.13
CA ALA A 251 15.81 -19.76 -2.83
C ALA A 251 14.29 -19.52 -2.74
N LEU A 252 13.48 -20.59 -2.87
CA LEU A 252 12.02 -20.50 -2.69
C LEU A 252 11.65 -20.18 -1.26
N GLY A 253 12.31 -20.78 -0.26
CA GLY A 253 12.09 -20.49 1.15
C GLY A 253 12.41 -19.04 1.50
N GLU A 254 13.51 -18.49 0.96
CA GLU A 254 13.85 -17.08 1.11
C GLU A 254 12.83 -16.17 0.43
N CYS A 255 12.35 -16.54 -0.76
CA CYS A 255 11.33 -15.79 -1.49
C CYS A 255 10.00 -15.75 -0.72
N LEU A 256 9.57 -16.88 -0.17
CA LEU A 256 8.40 -16.97 0.73
C LEU A 256 8.56 -16.09 1.97
N LEU A 257 9.73 -16.13 2.62
CA LEU A 257 10.01 -15.30 3.80
C LEU A 257 9.90 -13.80 3.48
N ARG A 258 10.44 -13.38 2.35
CA ARG A 258 10.37 -11.97 1.89
C ARG A 258 8.93 -11.56 1.55
N ALA A 259 8.17 -12.41 0.86
CA ALA A 259 6.79 -12.15 0.49
C ALA A 259 5.85 -12.12 1.71
N LEU A 260 6.13 -12.89 2.77
CA LEU A 260 5.38 -12.89 4.03
C LEU A 260 5.75 -11.71 4.94
N GLY A 261 6.88 -11.04 4.70
CA GLY A 261 7.33 -9.91 5.49
C GLY A 261 7.43 -10.21 6.99
N ASP A 262 6.82 -9.37 7.81
CA ASP A 262 6.79 -9.53 9.27
C ASP A 262 5.78 -10.58 9.77
N LYS A 263 5.09 -11.23 8.84
CA LYS A 263 4.08 -12.27 9.09
C LYS A 263 2.85 -11.80 9.86
N ARG A 264 2.56 -10.49 9.87
CA ARG A 264 1.29 -9.99 10.42
C ARG A 264 0.11 -10.54 9.62
N GLY A 265 -0.95 -10.87 10.32
CA GLY A 265 -2.21 -11.30 9.71
C GLY A 265 -2.23 -12.68 9.10
N ILE A 266 -1.19 -13.50 9.30
CA ILE A 266 -1.24 -14.91 8.97
C ILE A 266 -1.54 -15.75 10.20
N GLU A 267 -2.29 -16.84 10.01
CA GLU A 267 -2.50 -17.85 11.04
C GLU A 267 -1.24 -18.71 11.21
N ARG A 268 -0.95 -19.13 12.45
CA ARG A 268 0.21 -19.99 12.74
C ARG A 268 -0.04 -21.46 12.45
N TYR A 269 -1.31 -21.83 12.42
CA TYR A 269 -1.75 -23.20 12.23
C TYR A 269 -2.73 -23.27 11.07
N GLY A 270 -2.54 -24.25 10.22
CA GLY A 270 -3.43 -24.58 9.15
C GLY A 270 -3.53 -26.08 9.01
N TYR A 271 -4.60 -26.57 8.41
CA TYR A 271 -4.76 -27.97 8.06
C TYR A 271 -5.37 -28.08 6.66
N CYS A 272 -5.02 -29.16 5.98
CA CYS A 272 -5.64 -29.54 4.72
C CYS A 272 -6.10 -30.99 4.87
N LEU A 273 -7.37 -31.23 4.62
CA LEU A 273 -7.90 -32.58 4.59
C LEU A 273 -7.84 -33.06 3.13
N PRO A 274 -7.21 -34.22 2.84
CA PRO A 274 -7.29 -34.80 1.51
C PRO A 274 -8.75 -35.18 1.19
N MET A 275 -9.16 -34.89 -0.02
CA MET A 275 -10.45 -35.33 -0.54
C MET A 275 -10.40 -36.79 -0.93
#